data_e01ffcbff6f46bc17a50390d7860f6c1
#
_entry.id   e01ffcbff6f46bc17a50390d7860f6c1
#
_cell.length_a   1.000
_cell.length_b   1.000
_cell.length_c   1.000
_cell.angle_alpha   90.00
_cell.angle_beta   90.00
_cell.angle_gamma   90.00
#
_symmetry.space_group_name_H-M   'P 1'
#
loop_
_entity.id
_entity.type
_entity.pdbx_description
1 polymer ?
#
loop_
_entity_poly.entity_id
_entity_poly.type
_entity_poly.pdbx_seq_one_letter_code
_entity_poly.pdbx_strand_id
1 'polypeptide(L)'
;MYYDLTRGKISRSLILFALPMIAGNLLQQFYNIADTLIVGRVLGSNALAAVGSSYTLMTFLTSIFLGLSMGAGALFSIYQGRKDLSSLKLSILHAFLLILAVTLVLNLAVYAGIEPILTFLRVPDEVRPGMRTYLLIIFAGLIATSVYNFFSCMLRALGNSSVPLIFLAVSAVLNIALDLLFVAVLPFGIAGAALATVLAQYVSAVGILLYVLLRCRMWLPSKKEWRFSHSILKEILNLSSMTCIQQSVMNFGILMVQGLVNSFGPAVMAAFAAAVKIDTFAYLPVQDFGNAYSTFTAQNYGAGNHERIRRGTKDAFALSAAFSIVISLLVNLFAHPLMQIFVKASEMEVIAIGVQYLRLEGSFYLGIGWLFLLYGYYRAVKRAEMSVVLTVISLGMRVALAYLFSATTLGVAGIWIAIPIGWALADMTGLFFLRRAFRSQKPA
;
A
#
# COMPACT_ATOMS: atom_id res chain seq x y z
N MET A 1 20.00 -5.03 9.97
CA MET A 1 20.75 -6.08 9.25
C MET A 1 20.51 -5.89 7.78
N TYR A 2 21.55 -5.89 6.92
CA TYR A 2 21.41 -5.77 5.46
C TYR A 2 21.44 -7.17 4.86
N TYR A 3 20.39 -7.54 4.13
CA TYR A 3 20.29 -8.81 3.45
C TYR A 3 20.77 -8.66 2.00
N ASP A 4 21.78 -9.44 1.62
CA ASP A 4 22.15 -9.62 0.19
C ASP A 4 21.19 -10.66 -0.42
N LEU A 5 20.16 -10.18 -1.12
CA LEU A 5 19.15 -11.05 -1.73
C LEU A 5 19.66 -11.77 -2.98
N THR A 6 20.89 -11.47 -3.43
CA THR A 6 21.52 -12.17 -4.57
C THR A 6 22.18 -13.48 -4.16
N ARG A 7 22.27 -13.79 -2.85
CA ARG A 7 22.98 -14.97 -2.30
C ARG A 7 22.10 -15.75 -1.32
N GLY A 8 22.56 -16.93 -0.92
CA GLY A 8 21.92 -17.77 0.08
C GLY A 8 20.65 -18.50 -0.37
N LYS A 9 19.94 -19.16 0.57
CA LYS A 9 18.70 -19.90 0.31
C LYS A 9 17.55 -18.92 0.01
N ILE A 10 16.90 -19.07 -1.15
CA ILE A 10 15.92 -18.14 -1.69
C ILE A 10 14.73 -17.97 -0.75
N SER A 11 14.02 -19.06 -0.42
CA SER A 11 12.81 -19.02 0.39
C SER A 11 13.06 -18.39 1.77
N ARG A 12 14.20 -18.74 2.42
CA ARG A 12 14.59 -18.14 3.71
C ARG A 12 14.84 -16.63 3.59
N SER A 13 15.55 -16.21 2.53
CA SER A 13 15.85 -14.79 2.30
C SER A 13 14.57 -13.98 2.07
N LEU A 14 13.62 -14.52 1.28
CA LEU A 14 12.34 -13.89 1.01
C LEU A 14 11.51 -13.71 2.29
N ILE A 15 11.37 -14.79 3.08
CA ILE A 15 10.58 -14.76 4.32
C ILE A 15 11.20 -13.79 5.33
N LEU A 16 12.50 -13.92 5.62
CA LEU A 16 13.16 -13.05 6.61
C LEU A 16 13.17 -11.57 6.21
N PHE A 17 13.19 -11.29 4.91
CA PHE A 17 13.12 -9.92 4.41
C PHE A 17 11.68 -9.37 4.42
N ALA A 18 10.67 -10.22 4.14
CA ALA A 18 9.26 -9.82 4.13
C ALA A 18 8.69 -9.63 5.54
N LEU A 19 9.09 -10.44 6.53
CA LEU A 19 8.55 -10.40 7.88
C LEU A 19 8.52 -9.01 8.53
N PRO A 20 9.61 -8.21 8.51
CA PRO A 20 9.56 -6.85 9.04
C PRO A 20 8.62 -5.91 8.28
N MET A 21 8.44 -6.12 6.97
CA MET A 21 7.52 -5.32 6.15
C MET A 21 6.08 -5.63 6.53
N ILE A 22 5.73 -6.91 6.62
CA ILE A 22 4.42 -7.40 7.05
C ILE A 22 4.10 -6.89 8.46
N ALA A 23 5.03 -7.06 9.40
CA ALA A 23 4.86 -6.59 10.77
C ALA A 23 4.64 -5.06 10.84
N GLY A 24 5.35 -4.29 10.01
CA GLY A 24 5.20 -2.84 9.92
C GLY A 24 3.81 -2.43 9.45
N ASN A 25 3.32 -3.02 8.37
CA ASN A 25 2.01 -2.68 7.83
C ASN A 25 0.86 -3.16 8.73
N LEU A 26 0.98 -4.32 9.35
CA LEU A 26 0.00 -4.77 10.36
C LEU A 26 -0.04 -3.81 11.57
N LEU A 27 1.12 -3.40 12.07
CA LEU A 27 1.22 -2.40 13.14
C LEU A 27 0.56 -1.07 12.73
N GLN A 28 0.75 -0.66 11.47
CA GLN A 28 0.09 0.54 10.92
C GLN A 28 -1.43 0.41 10.94
N GLN A 29 -1.99 -0.75 10.60
CA GLN A 29 -3.43 -0.96 10.68
C GLN A 29 -3.94 -0.93 12.13
N PHE A 30 -3.19 -1.50 13.06
CA PHE A 30 -3.57 -1.47 14.48
C PHE A 30 -3.62 -0.05 15.03
N TYR A 31 -2.62 0.79 14.74
CA TYR A 31 -2.68 2.16 15.24
C TYR A 31 -3.78 2.99 14.55
N ASN A 32 -4.06 2.78 13.26
CA ASN A 32 -5.18 3.44 12.58
C ASN A 32 -6.54 3.10 13.23
N ILE A 33 -6.70 1.84 13.66
CA ILE A 33 -7.90 1.42 14.42
C ILE A 33 -7.93 2.10 15.79
N ALA A 34 -6.81 2.15 16.50
CA ALA A 34 -6.72 2.78 17.82
C ALA A 34 -7.08 4.28 17.75
N ASP A 35 -6.50 5.02 16.79
CA ASP A 35 -6.83 6.44 16.53
C ASP A 35 -8.32 6.63 16.26
N THR A 36 -8.90 5.83 15.36
CA THR A 36 -10.33 5.87 15.06
C THR A 36 -11.20 5.61 16.31
N LEU A 37 -10.79 4.66 17.15
CA LEU A 37 -11.50 4.33 18.40
C LEU A 37 -11.42 5.47 19.43
N ILE A 38 -10.25 6.08 19.59
CA ILE A 38 -10.03 7.20 20.52
C ILE A 38 -10.91 8.38 20.08
N VAL A 39 -10.81 8.78 18.80
CA VAL A 39 -11.61 9.89 18.24
C VAL A 39 -13.11 9.62 18.38
N GLY A 40 -13.56 8.43 17.99
CA GLY A 40 -15.00 8.09 18.03
C GLY A 40 -15.58 8.04 19.44
N ARG A 41 -14.83 7.52 20.42
CA ARG A 41 -15.29 7.41 21.81
C ARG A 41 -15.25 8.74 22.58
N VAL A 42 -14.25 9.57 22.31
CA VAL A 42 -14.03 10.81 23.07
C VAL A 42 -14.73 12.00 22.42
N LEU A 43 -14.65 12.14 21.10
CA LEU A 43 -15.15 13.30 20.36
C LEU A 43 -16.52 13.09 19.70
N GLY A 44 -16.99 11.83 19.64
CA GLY A 44 -18.31 11.49 19.10
C GLY A 44 -18.36 11.32 17.59
N SER A 45 -19.59 11.14 17.07
CA SER A 45 -19.85 10.71 15.69
C SER A 45 -19.44 11.71 14.63
N ASN A 46 -19.62 13.02 14.86
CA ASN A 46 -19.27 14.05 13.88
C ASN A 46 -17.74 14.13 13.67
N ALA A 47 -16.96 14.03 14.74
CA ALA A 47 -15.50 13.98 14.63
C ALA A 47 -15.03 12.69 13.93
N LEU A 48 -15.66 11.55 14.27
CA LEU A 48 -15.38 10.28 13.60
C LEU A 48 -15.68 10.34 12.10
N ALA A 49 -16.79 10.96 11.71
CA ALA A 49 -17.14 11.17 10.30
C ALA A 49 -16.14 12.07 9.58
N ALA A 50 -15.68 13.15 10.24
CA ALA A 50 -14.67 14.04 9.68
C ALA A 50 -13.33 13.35 9.46
N VAL A 51 -12.84 12.60 10.44
CA VAL A 51 -11.57 11.83 10.34
C VAL A 51 -11.69 10.71 9.31
N GLY A 52 -12.78 9.95 9.32
CA GLY A 52 -13.01 8.85 8.39
C GLY A 52 -13.11 9.31 6.94
N SER A 53 -13.80 10.42 6.66
CA SER A 53 -13.88 11.01 5.32
C SER A 53 -12.52 11.57 4.87
N SER A 54 -11.76 12.16 5.79
CA SER A 54 -10.40 12.66 5.52
C SER A 54 -9.43 11.52 5.19
N TYR A 55 -9.59 10.35 5.81
CA TYR A 55 -8.76 9.17 5.59
C TYR A 55 -8.74 8.73 4.12
N THR A 56 -9.88 8.77 3.44
CA THR A 56 -9.98 8.41 2.01
C THR A 56 -9.12 9.31 1.14
N LEU A 57 -9.20 10.64 1.36
CA LEU A 57 -8.38 11.61 0.63
C LEU A 57 -6.89 11.42 0.93
N MET A 58 -6.54 11.22 2.20
CA MET A 58 -5.18 10.98 2.62
C MET A 58 -4.59 9.70 2.02
N THR A 59 -5.38 8.63 1.96
CA THR A 59 -4.97 7.36 1.34
C THR A 59 -4.69 7.55 -0.15
N PHE A 60 -5.52 8.31 -0.86
CA PHE A 60 -5.30 8.62 -2.26
C PHE A 60 -4.01 9.42 -2.47
N LEU A 61 -3.79 10.50 -1.72
CA LEU A 61 -2.57 11.31 -1.82
C LEU A 61 -1.32 10.52 -1.44
N THR A 62 -1.40 9.72 -0.38
CA THR A 62 -0.29 8.87 0.07
C THR A 62 0.07 7.80 -0.98
N SER A 63 -0.92 7.28 -1.73
CA SER A 63 -0.68 6.31 -2.79
C SER A 63 0.21 6.85 -3.92
N ILE A 64 0.14 8.18 -4.19
CA ILE A 64 1.01 8.84 -5.16
C ILE A 64 2.47 8.77 -4.68
N PHE A 65 2.73 9.19 -3.44
CA PHE A 65 4.10 9.18 -2.88
C PHE A 65 4.65 7.76 -2.75
N LEU A 66 3.80 6.83 -2.31
CA LEU A 66 4.16 5.42 -2.19
C LEU A 66 4.51 4.83 -3.55
N GLY A 67 3.68 5.08 -4.58
CA GLY A 67 3.92 4.61 -5.95
C GLY A 67 5.23 5.16 -6.53
N LEU A 68 5.47 6.46 -6.37
CA LEU A 68 6.71 7.10 -6.81
C LEU A 68 7.92 6.50 -6.10
N SER A 69 7.84 6.32 -4.77
CA SER A 69 8.94 5.77 -3.97
C SER A 69 9.19 4.29 -4.27
N MET A 70 8.15 3.49 -4.52
CA MET A 70 8.28 2.08 -4.89
C MET A 70 8.91 1.89 -6.27
N GLY A 71 8.55 2.74 -7.24
CA GLY A 71 9.16 2.71 -8.58
C GLY A 71 10.63 3.08 -8.53
N ALA A 72 11.00 4.13 -7.79
CA ALA A 72 12.38 4.52 -7.55
C ALA A 72 13.14 3.41 -6.79
N GLY A 73 12.54 2.79 -5.78
CA GLY A 73 13.10 1.68 -5.00
C GLY A 73 13.44 0.46 -5.85
N ALA A 74 12.63 0.16 -6.88
CA ALA A 74 12.95 -0.90 -7.83
C ALA A 74 14.24 -0.57 -8.61
N LEU A 75 14.41 0.66 -9.06
CA LEU A 75 15.62 1.10 -9.74
C LEU A 75 16.85 1.05 -8.81
N PHE A 76 16.71 1.51 -7.56
CA PHE A 76 17.77 1.39 -6.55
C PHE A 76 18.20 -0.07 -6.35
N SER A 77 17.24 -0.99 -6.28
CA SER A 77 17.49 -2.43 -6.14
C SER A 77 18.27 -2.98 -7.34
N ILE A 78 17.95 -2.53 -8.56
CA ILE A 78 18.66 -2.93 -9.79
C ILE A 78 20.12 -2.44 -9.76
N TYR A 79 20.37 -1.18 -9.42
CA TYR A 79 21.73 -0.65 -9.33
C TYR A 79 22.51 -1.27 -8.18
N GLN A 80 21.85 -1.55 -7.05
CA GLN A 80 22.45 -2.29 -5.95
C GLN A 80 22.88 -3.69 -6.38
N GLY A 81 22.04 -4.40 -7.13
CA GLY A 81 22.36 -5.72 -7.67
C GLY A 81 23.52 -5.69 -8.68
N ARG A 82 23.61 -4.66 -9.52
CA ARG A 82 24.72 -4.41 -10.44
C ARG A 82 26.02 -4.03 -9.73
N LYS A 83 25.95 -3.66 -8.45
CA LYS A 83 27.05 -3.03 -7.70
C LYS A 83 27.52 -1.70 -8.33
N ASP A 84 26.65 -1.03 -9.08
CA ASP A 84 26.92 0.28 -9.68
C ASP A 84 26.55 1.38 -8.65
N LEU A 85 27.51 1.64 -7.77
CA LEU A 85 27.34 2.62 -6.70
C LEU A 85 27.17 4.05 -7.23
N SER A 86 27.79 4.39 -8.37
CA SER A 86 27.69 5.72 -8.96
C SER A 86 26.27 6.01 -9.44
N SER A 87 25.69 5.11 -10.23
CA SER A 87 24.31 5.24 -10.71
C SER A 87 23.29 5.14 -9.57
N LEU A 88 23.57 4.31 -8.56
CA LEU A 88 22.72 4.20 -7.36
C LEU A 88 22.67 5.53 -6.60
N LYS A 89 23.80 6.17 -6.30
CA LYS A 89 23.86 7.46 -5.61
C LYS A 89 23.12 8.56 -6.37
N LEU A 90 23.36 8.64 -7.68
CA LEU A 90 22.67 9.62 -8.53
C LEU A 90 21.17 9.36 -8.61
N SER A 91 20.75 8.10 -8.70
CA SER A 91 19.31 7.76 -8.73
C SER A 91 18.63 8.12 -7.43
N ILE A 92 19.26 7.90 -6.26
CA ILE A 92 18.73 8.31 -4.95
C ILE A 92 18.54 9.84 -4.90
N LEU A 93 19.53 10.62 -5.37
CA LEU A 93 19.43 12.08 -5.40
C LEU A 93 18.29 12.57 -6.31
N HIS A 94 18.26 12.09 -7.56
CA HIS A 94 17.24 12.54 -8.53
C HIS A 94 15.83 12.13 -8.10
N ALA A 95 15.66 10.91 -7.56
CA ALA A 95 14.38 10.44 -7.07
C ALA A 95 13.92 11.23 -5.83
N PHE A 96 14.84 11.55 -4.90
CA PHE A 96 14.51 12.36 -3.73
C PHE A 96 14.03 13.75 -4.14
N LEU A 97 14.77 14.44 -5.03
CA LEU A 97 14.39 15.76 -5.51
C LEU A 97 13.06 15.75 -6.28
N LEU A 98 12.84 14.74 -7.14
CA LEU A 98 11.59 14.57 -7.87
C LEU A 98 10.41 14.38 -6.92
N ILE A 99 10.52 13.44 -5.98
CA ILE A 99 9.44 13.11 -5.05
C ILE A 99 9.17 14.29 -4.12
N LEU A 100 10.21 14.97 -3.65
CA LEU A 100 10.05 16.18 -2.84
C LEU A 100 9.34 17.29 -3.62
N ALA A 101 9.72 17.53 -4.88
CA ALA A 101 9.07 18.52 -5.73
C ALA A 101 7.58 18.19 -5.95
N VAL A 102 7.24 16.93 -6.28
CA VAL A 102 5.85 16.48 -6.41
C VAL A 102 5.09 16.65 -5.08
N THR A 103 5.72 16.31 -3.96
CA THR A 103 5.12 16.48 -2.63
C THR A 103 4.79 17.94 -2.34
N LEU A 104 5.72 18.85 -2.62
CA LEU A 104 5.50 20.29 -2.40
C LEU A 104 4.39 20.83 -3.28
N VAL A 105 4.37 20.46 -4.58
CA VAL A 105 3.30 20.86 -5.50
C VAL A 105 1.94 20.35 -5.03
N LEU A 106 1.83 19.07 -4.65
CA LEU A 106 0.59 18.51 -4.14
C LEU A 106 0.18 19.14 -2.81
N ASN A 107 1.13 19.40 -1.92
CA ASN A 107 0.87 20.06 -0.65
C ASN A 107 0.29 21.47 -0.88
N LEU A 108 0.91 22.27 -1.75
CA LEU A 108 0.39 23.58 -2.12
C LEU A 108 -0.99 23.50 -2.78
N ALA A 109 -1.20 22.54 -3.68
CA ALA A 109 -2.47 22.34 -4.37
C ALA A 109 -3.61 21.99 -3.41
N VAL A 110 -3.38 21.12 -2.40
CA VAL A 110 -4.42 20.77 -1.43
C VAL A 110 -4.70 21.92 -0.46
N TYR A 111 -3.68 22.70 -0.05
CA TYR A 111 -3.93 23.90 0.77
C TYR A 111 -4.71 24.97 0.01
N ALA A 112 -4.36 25.23 -1.25
CA ALA A 112 -5.07 26.21 -2.09
C ALA A 112 -6.48 25.71 -2.46
N GLY A 113 -6.66 24.40 -2.61
CA GLY A 113 -7.91 23.75 -3.04
C GLY A 113 -8.79 23.23 -1.92
N ILE A 114 -8.55 23.55 -0.65
CA ILE A 114 -9.28 22.93 0.47
C ILE A 114 -10.80 23.10 0.37
N GLU A 115 -11.28 24.29 0.05
CA GLU A 115 -12.73 24.57 -0.07
C GLU A 115 -13.36 23.86 -1.30
N PRO A 116 -12.78 23.93 -2.51
CA PRO A 116 -13.22 23.11 -3.62
C PRO A 116 -13.24 21.61 -3.33
N ILE A 117 -12.22 21.08 -2.60
CA ILE A 117 -12.17 19.66 -2.22
C ILE A 117 -13.34 19.30 -1.31
N LEU A 118 -13.60 20.07 -0.26
CA LEU A 118 -14.72 19.84 0.66
C LEU A 118 -16.07 19.89 -0.06
N THR A 119 -16.22 20.81 -1.01
CA THR A 119 -17.44 20.92 -1.83
C THR A 119 -17.58 19.75 -2.80
N PHE A 120 -16.50 19.34 -3.47
CA PHE A 120 -16.50 18.17 -4.35
C PHE A 120 -16.85 16.87 -3.60
N LEU A 121 -16.35 16.71 -2.37
CA LEU A 121 -16.65 15.57 -1.51
C LEU A 121 -18.07 15.64 -0.90
N ARG A 122 -18.82 16.71 -1.16
CA ARG A 122 -20.17 16.93 -0.62
C ARG A 122 -20.24 16.75 0.89
N VAL A 123 -19.26 17.31 1.60
CA VAL A 123 -19.16 17.22 3.05
C VAL A 123 -20.34 17.96 3.69
N PRO A 124 -21.13 17.33 4.59
CA PRO A 124 -22.24 17.99 5.30
C PRO A 124 -21.74 19.19 6.11
N ASP A 125 -22.55 20.25 6.19
CA ASP A 125 -22.19 21.51 6.85
C ASP A 125 -21.82 21.32 8.33
N GLU A 126 -22.43 20.35 9.02
CA GLU A 126 -22.14 20.02 10.41
C GLU A 126 -20.74 19.43 10.61
N VAL A 127 -20.23 18.70 9.62
CA VAL A 127 -18.92 17.99 9.67
C VAL A 127 -17.81 18.86 9.05
N ARG A 128 -18.18 19.79 8.16
CA ARG A 128 -17.26 20.60 7.37
C ARG A 128 -16.20 21.37 8.18
N PRO A 129 -16.56 22.08 9.29
CA PRO A 129 -15.55 22.78 10.08
C PRO A 129 -14.51 21.85 10.71
N GLY A 130 -14.96 20.71 11.26
CA GLY A 130 -14.06 19.70 11.84
C GLY A 130 -13.15 19.07 10.78
N MET A 131 -13.70 18.68 9.65
CA MET A 131 -12.93 18.09 8.55
C MET A 131 -11.91 19.08 7.97
N ARG A 132 -12.30 20.35 7.80
CA ARG A 132 -11.39 21.41 7.37
C ARG A 132 -10.22 21.58 8.31
N THR A 133 -10.48 21.69 9.61
CA THR A 133 -9.43 21.81 10.63
C THR A 133 -8.50 20.61 10.62
N TYR A 134 -9.05 19.40 10.57
CA TYR A 134 -8.28 18.16 10.52
C TYR A 134 -7.38 18.11 9.28
N LEU A 135 -7.93 18.38 8.08
CA LEU A 135 -7.20 18.35 6.82
C LEU A 135 -6.07 19.38 6.76
N LEU A 136 -6.32 20.62 7.23
CA LEU A 136 -5.28 21.65 7.25
C LEU A 136 -4.07 21.26 8.11
N ILE A 137 -4.30 20.57 9.23
CA ILE A 137 -3.22 20.10 10.09
C ILE A 137 -2.56 18.88 9.46
N ILE A 138 -3.34 17.89 9.02
CA ILE A 138 -2.80 16.61 8.51
C ILE A 138 -1.98 16.81 7.23
N PHE A 139 -2.34 17.78 6.39
CA PHE A 139 -1.56 18.11 5.17
C PHE A 139 -0.16 18.62 5.47
N ALA A 140 0.09 19.22 6.62
CA ALA A 140 1.45 19.53 7.06
C ALA A 140 2.30 18.26 7.25
N GLY A 141 1.67 17.11 7.54
CA GLY A 141 2.33 15.81 7.66
C GLY A 141 2.68 15.14 6.31
N LEU A 142 2.16 15.62 5.17
CA LEU A 142 2.44 15.01 3.86
C LEU A 142 3.92 14.96 3.52
N ILE A 143 4.67 16.01 3.87
CA ILE A 143 6.13 16.08 3.67
C ILE A 143 6.82 14.99 4.49
N ALA A 144 6.46 14.86 5.75
CA ALA A 144 7.02 13.83 6.64
C ALA A 144 6.70 12.41 6.11
N THR A 145 5.46 12.17 5.71
CA THR A 145 5.02 10.90 5.12
C THR A 145 5.80 10.57 3.85
N SER A 146 5.99 11.55 2.96
CA SER A 146 6.77 11.39 1.72
C SER A 146 8.23 11.05 2.01
N VAL A 147 8.88 11.78 2.92
CA VAL A 147 10.28 11.54 3.33
C VAL A 147 10.43 10.15 3.96
N TYR A 148 9.52 9.76 4.87
CA TYR A 148 9.54 8.44 5.47
C TYR A 148 9.39 7.33 4.43
N ASN A 149 8.41 7.43 3.52
CA ASN A 149 8.20 6.42 2.47
C ASN A 149 9.40 6.32 1.51
N PHE A 150 9.99 7.44 1.12
CA PHE A 150 11.17 7.46 0.27
C PHE A 150 12.34 6.72 0.89
N PHE A 151 12.74 7.08 2.12
CA PHE A 151 13.88 6.43 2.79
C PHE A 151 13.56 4.99 3.20
N SER A 152 12.33 4.66 3.50
CA SER A 152 11.89 3.28 3.73
C SER A 152 12.06 2.43 2.47
N CYS A 153 11.63 2.92 1.30
CA CYS A 153 11.83 2.23 0.02
C CYS A 153 13.32 2.13 -0.36
N MET A 154 14.11 3.18 -0.10
CA MET A 154 15.56 3.15 -0.29
C MET A 154 16.23 2.08 0.58
N LEU A 155 15.95 2.04 1.89
CA LEU A 155 16.53 1.06 2.80
C LEU A 155 16.14 -0.38 2.44
N ARG A 156 14.87 -0.60 2.05
CA ARG A 156 14.41 -1.90 1.55
C ARG A 156 15.15 -2.28 0.27
N ALA A 157 15.34 -1.35 -0.66
CA ALA A 157 16.10 -1.59 -1.89
C ALA A 157 17.55 -2.00 -1.63
N LEU A 158 18.16 -1.48 -0.56
CA LEU A 158 19.48 -1.84 -0.08
C LEU A 158 19.53 -3.13 0.76
N GLY A 159 18.38 -3.79 0.96
CA GLY A 159 18.27 -5.03 1.72
C GLY A 159 17.98 -4.86 3.22
N ASN A 160 17.54 -3.69 3.67
CA ASN A 160 17.21 -3.44 5.07
C ASN A 160 15.72 -3.13 5.25
N SER A 161 14.94 -4.14 5.63
CA SER A 161 13.50 -3.99 5.93
C SER A 161 13.21 -3.72 7.42
N SER A 162 14.19 -3.96 8.31
CA SER A 162 13.98 -3.85 9.76
C SER A 162 14.00 -2.41 10.27
N VAL A 163 14.87 -1.56 9.70
CA VAL A 163 14.99 -0.16 10.15
C VAL A 163 13.71 0.64 9.90
N PRO A 164 13.06 0.58 8.73
CA PRO A 164 11.75 1.20 8.54
C PRO A 164 10.71 0.74 9.55
N LEU A 165 10.67 -0.57 9.91
CA LEU A 165 9.77 -1.09 10.94
C LEU A 165 9.99 -0.43 12.30
N ILE A 166 11.25 -0.25 12.72
CA ILE A 166 11.57 0.35 14.03
C ILE A 166 11.01 1.78 14.10
N PHE A 167 11.26 2.61 13.08
CA PHE A 167 10.76 3.99 13.09
C PHE A 167 9.23 4.06 12.98
N LEU A 168 8.62 3.11 12.26
CA LEU A 168 7.16 3.00 12.21
C LEU A 168 6.58 2.59 13.57
N ALA A 169 7.23 1.65 14.28
CA ALA A 169 6.81 1.23 15.60
C ALA A 169 6.89 2.38 16.62
N VAL A 170 7.98 3.13 16.59
CA VAL A 170 8.13 4.34 17.45
C VAL A 170 7.02 5.35 17.12
N SER A 171 6.76 5.60 15.85
CA SER A 171 5.70 6.51 15.41
C SER A 171 4.32 6.04 15.88
N ALA A 172 4.02 4.74 15.74
CA ALA A 172 2.73 4.18 16.15
C ALA A 172 2.48 4.31 17.66
N VAL A 173 3.48 3.98 18.49
CA VAL A 173 3.38 4.12 19.94
C VAL A 173 3.24 5.59 20.33
N LEU A 174 4.02 6.47 19.71
CA LEU A 174 3.97 7.91 19.98
C LEU A 174 2.62 8.49 19.55
N ASN A 175 2.08 8.09 18.39
CA ASN A 175 0.77 8.55 17.92
C ASN A 175 -0.33 8.20 18.93
N ILE A 176 -0.42 6.94 19.37
CA ILE A 176 -1.42 6.50 20.37
C ILE A 176 -1.27 7.28 21.68
N ALA A 177 -0.03 7.47 22.16
CA ALA A 177 0.22 8.23 23.37
C ALA A 177 -0.18 9.70 23.25
N LEU A 178 0.11 10.34 22.11
CA LEU A 178 -0.27 11.72 21.82
C LEU A 178 -1.79 11.87 21.58
N ASP A 179 -2.44 10.90 20.95
CA ASP A 179 -3.91 10.89 20.80
C ASP A 179 -4.59 10.87 22.17
N LEU A 180 -4.17 9.98 23.06
CA LEU A 180 -4.67 9.96 24.43
C LEU A 180 -4.41 11.28 25.16
N LEU A 181 -3.22 11.85 25.00
CA LEU A 181 -2.87 13.12 25.63
C LEU A 181 -3.70 14.30 25.08
N PHE A 182 -3.76 14.47 23.75
CA PHE A 182 -4.34 15.65 23.12
C PHE A 182 -5.86 15.57 22.99
N VAL A 183 -6.41 14.36 22.91
CA VAL A 183 -7.85 14.15 22.72
C VAL A 183 -8.56 13.84 24.03
N ALA A 184 -7.97 12.98 24.89
CA ALA A 184 -8.63 12.54 26.12
C ALA A 184 -8.26 13.39 27.34
N VAL A 185 -6.99 13.85 27.48
CA VAL A 185 -6.51 14.62 28.63
C VAL A 185 -6.56 16.13 28.37
N LEU A 186 -6.00 16.56 27.24
CA LEU A 186 -6.01 17.96 26.82
C LEU A 186 -7.15 18.12 25.79
N PRO A 187 -8.16 18.97 26.02
CA PRO A 187 -9.34 19.01 25.15
C PRO A 187 -9.08 19.76 23.82
N PHE A 188 -8.09 19.31 23.04
CA PHE A 188 -7.78 19.90 21.74
C PHE A 188 -8.73 19.42 20.64
N GLY A 189 -9.68 18.52 20.96
CA GLY A 189 -10.67 18.04 20.02
C GLY A 189 -10.06 17.35 18.80
N ILE A 190 -10.69 17.56 17.64
CA ILE A 190 -10.26 16.96 16.37
C ILE A 190 -8.88 17.46 15.91
N ALA A 191 -8.50 18.71 16.26
CA ALA A 191 -7.20 19.25 15.99
C ALA A 191 -6.10 18.48 16.76
N GLY A 192 -6.41 17.98 17.96
CA GLY A 192 -5.51 17.15 18.77
C GLY A 192 -5.14 15.85 18.09
N ALA A 193 -6.13 15.12 17.51
CA ALA A 193 -5.91 13.90 16.77
C ALA A 193 -5.03 14.14 15.52
N ALA A 194 -5.32 15.21 14.77
CA ALA A 194 -4.50 15.58 13.62
C ALA A 194 -3.05 15.92 14.02
N LEU A 195 -2.86 16.69 15.09
CA LEU A 195 -1.53 17.06 15.62
C LEU A 195 -0.75 15.83 16.10
N ALA A 196 -1.40 14.90 16.81
CA ALA A 196 -0.78 13.66 17.26
C ALA A 196 -0.22 12.85 16.08
N THR A 197 -1.02 12.70 15.03
CA THR A 197 -0.62 12.00 13.80
C THR A 197 0.55 12.69 13.12
N VAL A 198 0.49 14.00 12.93
CA VAL A 198 1.53 14.78 12.25
C VAL A 198 2.84 14.74 13.04
N LEU A 199 2.81 14.94 14.36
CA LEU A 199 4.00 14.86 15.20
C LEU A 199 4.65 13.48 15.12
N ALA A 200 3.87 12.41 15.21
CA ALA A 200 4.36 11.04 15.08
C ALA A 200 5.00 10.78 13.71
N GLN A 201 4.40 11.29 12.61
CA GLN A 201 4.95 11.21 11.28
C GLN A 201 6.29 11.96 11.16
N TYR A 202 6.41 13.16 11.72
CA TYR A 202 7.67 13.92 11.72
C TYR A 202 8.76 13.20 12.52
N VAL A 203 8.43 12.62 13.67
CA VAL A 203 9.41 11.86 14.47
C VAL A 203 9.96 10.68 13.66
N SER A 204 9.11 9.91 12.98
CA SER A 204 9.58 8.81 12.15
C SER A 204 10.37 9.28 10.92
N ALA A 205 9.93 10.37 10.26
CA ALA A 205 10.61 10.92 9.10
C ALA A 205 12.00 11.49 9.43
N VAL A 206 12.10 12.27 10.52
CA VAL A 206 13.38 12.81 11.00
C VAL A 206 14.27 11.68 11.49
N GLY A 207 13.71 10.71 12.21
CA GLY A 207 14.47 9.56 12.71
C GLY A 207 15.09 8.74 11.58
N ILE A 208 14.30 8.36 10.57
CA ILE A 208 14.82 7.58 9.42
C ILE A 208 15.81 8.40 8.59
N LEU A 209 15.58 9.71 8.41
CA LEU A 209 16.50 10.63 7.72
C LEU A 209 17.85 10.69 8.46
N LEU A 210 17.83 10.92 9.77
CA LEU A 210 19.05 10.94 10.59
C LEU A 210 19.78 9.59 10.52
N TYR A 211 19.07 8.48 10.62
CA TYR A 211 19.68 7.15 10.45
C TYR A 211 20.38 7.02 9.09
N VAL A 212 19.74 7.46 8.01
CA VAL A 212 20.33 7.39 6.66
C VAL A 212 21.55 8.30 6.56
N LEU A 213 21.50 9.52 7.07
CA LEU A 213 22.64 10.46 7.05
C LEU A 213 23.83 9.97 7.87
N LEU A 214 23.60 9.28 8.97
CA LEU A 214 24.66 8.82 9.88
C LEU A 214 25.20 7.43 9.51
N ARG A 215 24.34 6.49 9.07
CA ARG A 215 24.68 5.07 8.89
C ARG A 215 24.74 4.62 7.42
N CYS A 216 24.10 5.38 6.51
CA CYS A 216 24.01 5.03 5.10
C CYS A 216 24.79 5.99 4.19
N ARG A 217 25.71 6.74 4.74
CA ARG A 217 26.45 7.82 4.03
C ARG A 217 27.16 7.34 2.77
N MET A 218 27.59 6.07 2.75
CA MET A 218 28.26 5.48 1.57
C MET A 218 27.37 5.40 0.33
N TRP A 219 26.06 5.34 0.48
CA TRP A 219 25.09 5.31 -0.63
C TRP A 219 24.56 6.69 -1.03
N LEU A 220 24.91 7.74 -0.27
CA LEU A 220 24.54 9.11 -0.60
C LEU A 220 25.64 9.76 -1.45
N PRO A 221 25.27 10.60 -2.44
CA PRO A 221 26.25 11.31 -3.23
C PRO A 221 26.97 12.39 -2.40
N SER A 222 28.26 12.49 -2.55
CA SER A 222 29.05 13.62 -2.07
C SER A 222 28.76 14.86 -2.93
N LYS A 223 29.07 16.07 -2.42
CA LYS A 223 28.87 17.31 -3.19
C LYS A 223 29.58 17.29 -4.56
N LYS A 224 30.72 16.60 -4.67
CA LYS A 224 31.49 16.47 -5.92
C LYS A 224 30.83 15.52 -6.93
N GLU A 225 29.98 14.60 -6.46
CA GLU A 225 29.23 13.65 -7.29
C GLU A 225 27.87 14.19 -7.75
N TRP A 226 27.48 15.39 -7.27
CA TRP A 226 26.24 16.05 -7.68
C TRP A 226 26.32 16.47 -9.14
N ARG A 227 25.69 15.69 -10.00
CA ARG A 227 25.53 15.98 -11.41
C ARG A 227 24.15 15.60 -11.89
N PHE A 228 23.62 16.37 -12.81
CA PHE A 228 22.35 16.05 -13.46
C PHE A 228 22.56 14.94 -14.49
N SER A 229 21.73 13.89 -14.46
CA SER A 229 21.74 12.81 -15.43
C SER A 229 20.34 12.61 -16.01
N HIS A 230 20.17 13.07 -17.26
CA HIS A 230 18.89 12.93 -17.97
C HIS A 230 18.47 11.46 -18.14
N SER A 231 19.45 10.57 -18.39
CA SER A 231 19.18 9.13 -18.54
C SER A 231 18.61 8.51 -17.26
N ILE A 232 19.24 8.78 -16.11
CA ILE A 232 18.77 8.27 -14.81
C ILE A 232 17.41 8.86 -14.45
N LEU A 233 17.21 10.16 -14.67
CA LEU A 233 15.92 10.81 -14.41
C LEU A 233 14.80 10.19 -15.28
N LYS A 234 15.07 9.90 -16.55
CA LYS A 234 14.12 9.24 -17.45
C LYS A 234 13.74 7.83 -16.95
N GLU A 235 14.72 7.05 -16.46
CA GLU A 235 14.45 5.73 -15.88
C GLU A 235 13.59 5.83 -14.60
N ILE A 236 13.90 6.79 -13.72
CA ILE A 236 13.11 7.06 -12.51
C ILE A 236 11.68 7.45 -12.91
N LEU A 237 11.52 8.43 -13.80
CA LEU A 237 10.20 8.89 -14.25
C LEU A 237 9.37 7.74 -14.83
N ASN A 238 9.96 6.89 -15.67
CA ASN A 238 9.24 5.76 -16.26
C ASN A 238 8.75 4.77 -15.20
N LEU A 239 9.65 4.29 -14.33
CA LEU A 239 9.28 3.31 -13.30
C LEU A 239 8.35 3.90 -12.23
N SER A 240 8.65 5.12 -11.79
CA SER A 240 7.89 5.78 -10.73
C SER A 240 6.51 6.22 -11.19
N SER A 241 6.38 6.80 -12.41
CA SER A 241 5.07 7.21 -12.92
C SER A 241 4.17 6.00 -13.19
N MET A 242 4.69 4.93 -13.80
CA MET A 242 3.90 3.70 -14.02
C MET A 242 3.45 3.06 -12.70
N THR A 243 4.33 3.02 -11.69
CA THR A 243 3.95 2.49 -10.38
C THR A 243 2.96 3.40 -9.66
N CYS A 244 3.10 4.71 -9.79
CA CYS A 244 2.15 5.70 -9.26
C CYS A 244 0.77 5.53 -9.92
N ILE A 245 0.71 5.45 -11.25
CA ILE A 245 -0.53 5.20 -12.00
C ILE A 245 -1.18 3.89 -11.54
N GLN A 246 -0.39 2.82 -11.42
CA GLN A 246 -0.88 1.53 -10.94
C GLN A 246 -1.54 1.64 -9.56
N GLN A 247 -0.89 2.30 -8.60
CA GLN A 247 -1.42 2.47 -7.24
C GLN A 247 -2.66 3.37 -7.22
N SER A 248 -2.68 4.44 -8.02
CA SER A 248 -3.82 5.35 -8.11
C SER A 248 -5.04 4.68 -8.76
N VAL A 249 -4.84 3.92 -9.84
CA VAL A 249 -5.90 3.16 -10.51
C VAL A 249 -6.47 2.10 -9.55
N MET A 250 -5.60 1.43 -8.77
CA MET A 250 -6.04 0.46 -7.77
C MET A 250 -6.99 1.08 -6.75
N ASN A 251 -6.63 2.23 -6.17
CA ASN A 251 -7.49 2.92 -5.21
C ASN A 251 -8.79 3.44 -5.84
N PHE A 252 -8.72 3.97 -7.06
CA PHE A 252 -9.91 4.46 -7.77
C PHE A 252 -10.91 3.32 -8.07
N GLY A 253 -10.43 2.15 -8.50
CA GLY A 253 -11.28 1.00 -8.76
C GLY A 253 -12.01 0.49 -7.50
N ILE A 254 -11.34 0.53 -6.34
CA ILE A 254 -11.97 0.20 -5.06
C ILE A 254 -13.12 1.18 -4.75
N LEU A 255 -12.90 2.50 -4.96
CA LEU A 255 -13.93 3.52 -4.75
C LEU A 255 -15.14 3.35 -5.66
N MET A 256 -14.94 2.94 -6.93
CA MET A 256 -16.06 2.67 -7.86
C MET A 256 -16.94 1.52 -7.36
N VAL A 257 -16.34 0.43 -6.89
CA VAL A 257 -17.09 -0.69 -6.31
C VAL A 257 -17.81 -0.27 -5.04
N GLN A 258 -17.19 0.53 -4.19
CA GLN A 258 -17.84 1.10 -2.99
C GLN A 258 -19.09 1.89 -3.36
N GLY A 259 -19.04 2.71 -4.41
CA GLY A 259 -20.19 3.46 -4.92
C GLY A 259 -21.37 2.56 -5.32
N LEU A 260 -21.07 1.43 -6.01
CA LEU A 260 -22.09 0.45 -6.37
C LEU A 260 -22.67 -0.26 -5.14
N VAL A 261 -21.82 -0.67 -4.20
CA VAL A 261 -22.24 -1.29 -2.93
C VAL A 261 -23.21 -0.37 -2.17
N ASN A 262 -22.92 0.92 -2.13
CA ASN A 262 -23.75 1.91 -1.44
C ASN A 262 -25.19 1.99 -2.01
N SER A 263 -25.39 1.67 -3.29
CA SER A 263 -26.72 1.67 -3.92
C SER A 263 -27.65 0.54 -3.44
N PHE A 264 -27.10 -0.48 -2.76
CA PHE A 264 -27.87 -1.60 -2.22
C PHE A 264 -28.40 -1.39 -0.79
N GLY A 265 -28.14 -0.23 -0.22
CA GLY A 265 -28.71 0.17 1.06
C GLY A 265 -27.80 -0.03 2.28
N PRO A 266 -28.26 0.43 3.45
CA PRO A 266 -27.42 0.54 4.65
C PRO A 266 -26.87 -0.80 5.17
N ALA A 267 -27.65 -1.88 5.10
CA ALA A 267 -27.22 -3.20 5.56
C ALA A 267 -26.03 -3.72 4.75
N VAL A 268 -26.08 -3.58 3.41
CA VAL A 268 -24.99 -3.99 2.52
C VAL A 268 -23.75 -3.11 2.71
N MET A 269 -23.95 -1.80 2.90
CA MET A 269 -22.85 -0.86 3.20
C MET A 269 -22.14 -1.23 4.49
N ALA A 270 -22.89 -1.49 5.57
CA ALA A 270 -22.33 -1.87 6.87
C ALA A 270 -21.58 -3.21 6.79
N ALA A 271 -22.18 -4.20 6.12
CA ALA A 271 -21.58 -5.50 5.91
C ALA A 271 -20.24 -5.40 5.14
N PHE A 272 -20.23 -4.65 4.05
CA PHE A 272 -19.03 -4.43 3.23
C PHE A 272 -17.95 -3.67 4.02
N ALA A 273 -18.31 -2.62 4.74
CA ALA A 273 -17.36 -1.84 5.54
C ALA A 273 -16.67 -2.70 6.63
N ALA A 274 -17.40 -3.61 7.27
CA ALA A 274 -16.84 -4.55 8.24
C ALA A 274 -15.98 -5.63 7.56
N ALA A 275 -16.49 -6.23 6.49
CA ALA A 275 -15.83 -7.32 5.78
C ALA A 275 -14.52 -6.88 5.13
N VAL A 276 -14.45 -5.69 4.50
CA VAL A 276 -13.21 -5.13 3.90
C VAL A 276 -12.12 -4.89 4.95
N LYS A 277 -12.46 -4.57 6.20
CA LYS A 277 -11.46 -4.44 7.27
C LYS A 277 -10.83 -5.80 7.59
N ILE A 278 -11.64 -6.86 7.66
CA ILE A 278 -11.16 -8.24 7.87
C ILE A 278 -10.29 -8.67 6.68
N ASP A 279 -10.77 -8.43 5.47
CA ASP A 279 -10.11 -8.72 4.21
C ASP A 279 -8.73 -8.04 4.12
N THR A 280 -8.63 -6.78 4.54
CA THR A 280 -7.37 -6.03 4.58
C THR A 280 -6.30 -6.75 5.41
N PHE A 281 -6.64 -7.30 6.59
CA PHE A 281 -5.70 -8.08 7.39
C PHE A 281 -5.30 -9.39 6.71
N ALA A 282 -6.18 -9.97 5.90
CA ALA A 282 -5.91 -11.21 5.19
C ALA A 282 -4.94 -11.01 4.01
N TYR A 283 -5.10 -9.95 3.22
CA TYR A 283 -4.29 -9.76 2.01
C TYR A 283 -3.04 -8.90 2.18
N LEU A 284 -2.96 -8.01 3.19
CA LEU A 284 -1.75 -7.18 3.42
C LEU A 284 -0.46 -7.99 3.51
N PRO A 285 -0.40 -9.15 4.20
CA PRO A 285 0.83 -9.93 4.23
C PRO A 285 1.31 -10.39 2.86
N VAL A 286 0.41 -10.80 1.96
CA VAL A 286 0.80 -11.22 0.59
C VAL A 286 1.18 -10.03 -0.28
N GLN A 287 0.59 -8.85 -0.06
CA GLN A 287 1.00 -7.61 -0.72
C GLN A 287 2.43 -7.24 -0.36
N ASP A 288 2.79 -7.29 0.92
CA ASP A 288 4.14 -6.99 1.38
C ASP A 288 5.14 -8.05 0.96
N PHE A 289 4.73 -9.31 0.94
CA PHE A 289 5.53 -10.38 0.38
C PHE A 289 5.80 -10.14 -1.11
N GLY A 290 4.82 -9.65 -1.88
CA GLY A 290 4.99 -9.22 -3.26
C GLY A 290 6.00 -8.07 -3.42
N ASN A 291 5.99 -7.12 -2.49
CA ASN A 291 6.98 -6.03 -2.46
C ASN A 291 8.40 -6.53 -2.11
N ALA A 292 8.50 -7.46 -1.17
CA ALA A 292 9.77 -8.12 -0.83
C ALA A 292 10.33 -8.93 -2.02
N TYR A 293 9.46 -9.68 -2.69
CA TYR A 293 9.79 -10.40 -3.91
C TYR A 293 10.21 -9.47 -5.05
N SER A 294 9.58 -8.29 -5.17
CA SER A 294 10.00 -7.26 -6.14
C SER A 294 11.44 -6.82 -5.91
N THR A 295 11.82 -6.55 -4.66
CA THR A 295 13.19 -6.18 -4.27
C THR A 295 14.18 -7.31 -4.59
N PHE A 296 13.84 -8.55 -4.22
CA PHE A 296 14.63 -9.74 -4.55
C PHE A 296 14.86 -9.87 -6.06
N THR A 297 13.79 -9.76 -6.83
CA THR A 297 13.85 -9.89 -8.29
C THR A 297 14.66 -8.76 -8.90
N ALA A 298 14.49 -7.51 -8.44
CA ALA A 298 15.21 -6.36 -8.96
C ALA A 298 16.73 -6.43 -8.69
N GLN A 299 17.15 -6.84 -7.48
CA GLN A 299 18.56 -7.04 -7.17
C GLN A 299 19.17 -8.15 -8.04
N ASN A 300 18.47 -9.29 -8.19
CA ASN A 300 18.95 -10.39 -9.04
C ASN A 300 18.93 -10.05 -10.54
N TYR A 301 17.96 -9.24 -10.98
CA TYR A 301 17.91 -8.71 -12.35
C TYR A 301 19.11 -7.79 -12.63
N GLY A 302 19.43 -6.89 -11.68
CA GLY A 302 20.62 -6.06 -11.74
C GLY A 302 21.91 -6.86 -11.78
N ALA A 303 22.01 -7.94 -11.01
CA ALA A 303 23.16 -8.84 -10.96
C ALA A 303 23.26 -9.82 -12.15
N GLY A 304 22.28 -9.83 -13.07
CA GLY A 304 22.23 -10.78 -14.19
C GLY A 304 21.90 -12.23 -13.79
N ASN A 305 21.40 -12.46 -12.58
CA ASN A 305 21.13 -13.79 -12.03
C ASN A 305 19.76 -14.34 -12.48
N HIS A 306 19.54 -14.52 -13.78
CA HIS A 306 18.25 -14.93 -14.36
C HIS A 306 17.74 -16.28 -13.82
N GLU A 307 18.65 -17.25 -13.62
CA GLU A 307 18.27 -18.56 -13.07
C GLU A 307 17.79 -18.43 -11.62
N ARG A 308 18.39 -17.55 -10.82
CA ARG A 308 17.96 -17.28 -9.46
C ARG A 308 16.58 -16.58 -9.43
N ILE A 309 16.31 -15.68 -10.38
CA ILE A 309 14.99 -15.08 -10.57
C ILE A 309 13.95 -16.17 -10.85
N ARG A 310 14.24 -17.08 -11.79
CA ARG A 310 13.33 -18.15 -12.18
C ARG A 310 12.99 -19.11 -11.03
N ARG A 311 14.01 -19.52 -10.26
CA ARG A 311 13.81 -20.34 -9.05
C ARG A 311 13.06 -19.56 -7.97
N GLY A 312 13.46 -18.31 -7.72
CA GLY A 312 12.82 -17.44 -6.73
C GLY A 312 11.37 -17.13 -7.06
N THR A 313 11.03 -17.02 -8.34
CA THR A 313 9.64 -16.89 -8.76
C THR A 313 8.83 -18.12 -8.37
N LYS A 314 9.32 -19.33 -8.65
CA LYS A 314 8.62 -20.57 -8.25
C LYS A 314 8.42 -20.65 -6.73
N ASP A 315 9.50 -20.38 -5.98
CA ASP A 315 9.44 -20.39 -4.51
C ASP A 315 8.44 -19.34 -3.98
N ALA A 316 8.47 -18.11 -4.54
CA ALA A 316 7.57 -17.04 -4.12
C ALA A 316 6.10 -17.38 -4.40
N PHE A 317 5.80 -17.92 -5.60
CA PHE A 317 4.44 -18.36 -5.94
C PHE A 317 3.96 -19.49 -5.04
N ALA A 318 4.82 -20.46 -4.72
CA ALA A 318 4.49 -21.56 -3.81
C ALA A 318 4.26 -21.06 -2.38
N LEU A 319 5.11 -20.18 -1.85
CA LEU A 319 4.96 -19.60 -0.50
C LEU A 319 3.70 -18.73 -0.40
N SER A 320 3.44 -17.89 -1.40
CA SER A 320 2.22 -17.08 -1.46
C SER A 320 0.97 -17.97 -1.54
N ALA A 321 1.02 -19.05 -2.33
CA ALA A 321 -0.08 -20.01 -2.42
C ALA A 321 -0.35 -20.71 -1.09
N ALA A 322 0.70 -21.20 -0.43
CA ALA A 322 0.55 -21.86 0.87
C ALA A 322 -0.06 -20.93 1.92
N PHE A 323 0.44 -19.69 2.01
CA PHE A 323 -0.13 -18.68 2.91
C PHE A 323 -1.58 -18.35 2.56
N SER A 324 -1.87 -18.06 1.28
CA SER A 324 -3.21 -17.71 0.83
C SER A 324 -4.23 -18.81 1.08
N ILE A 325 -3.85 -20.10 0.87
CA ILE A 325 -4.73 -21.23 1.15
C ILE A 325 -5.03 -21.32 2.65
N VAL A 326 -4.02 -21.17 3.52
CA VAL A 326 -4.24 -21.19 4.97
C VAL A 326 -5.17 -20.05 5.40
N ILE A 327 -4.93 -18.84 4.93
CA ILE A 327 -5.79 -17.67 5.26
C ILE A 327 -7.20 -17.87 4.69
N SER A 328 -7.33 -18.36 3.45
CA SER A 328 -8.63 -18.68 2.86
C SER A 328 -9.43 -19.65 3.72
N LEU A 329 -8.79 -20.72 4.19
CA LEU A 329 -9.43 -21.70 5.07
C LEU A 329 -9.86 -21.07 6.41
N LEU A 330 -8.98 -20.29 7.03
CA LEU A 330 -9.29 -19.60 8.29
C LEU A 330 -10.43 -18.60 8.14
N VAL A 331 -10.40 -17.76 7.11
CA VAL A 331 -11.45 -16.76 6.86
C VAL A 331 -12.80 -17.44 6.56
N ASN A 332 -12.81 -18.50 5.75
CA ASN A 332 -14.05 -19.25 5.47
C ASN A 332 -14.63 -19.93 6.72
N LEU A 333 -13.78 -20.56 7.53
CA LEU A 333 -14.19 -21.26 8.74
C LEU A 333 -14.71 -20.30 9.81
N PHE A 334 -14.00 -19.16 9.97
CA PHE A 334 -14.30 -18.17 11.02
C PHE A 334 -15.04 -16.95 10.50
N ALA A 335 -15.62 -16.97 9.28
CA ALA A 335 -16.30 -15.80 8.70
C ALA A 335 -17.35 -15.18 9.62
N HIS A 336 -18.18 -16.00 10.25
CA HIS A 336 -19.23 -15.53 11.15
C HIS A 336 -18.67 -14.87 12.44
N PRO A 337 -17.78 -15.51 13.24
CA PRO A 337 -17.19 -14.86 14.40
C PRO A 337 -16.33 -13.64 14.04
N LEU A 338 -15.66 -13.62 12.89
CA LEU A 338 -14.91 -12.47 12.42
C LEU A 338 -15.82 -11.26 12.17
N MET A 339 -17.01 -11.46 11.56
CA MET A 339 -17.98 -10.39 11.39
C MET A 339 -18.50 -9.86 12.73
N GLN A 340 -18.68 -10.72 13.74
CA GLN A 340 -19.14 -10.30 15.06
C GLN A 340 -18.14 -9.43 15.85
N ILE A 341 -16.86 -9.37 15.41
CA ILE A 341 -15.88 -8.41 15.97
C ILE A 341 -16.30 -6.96 15.67
N PHE A 342 -16.92 -6.74 14.51
CA PHE A 342 -17.24 -5.38 14.01
C PHE A 342 -18.73 -5.05 14.03
N VAL A 343 -19.61 -6.08 14.05
CA VAL A 343 -21.05 -5.96 13.92
C VAL A 343 -21.71 -6.62 15.14
N LYS A 344 -22.73 -5.95 15.70
CA LYS A 344 -23.47 -6.51 16.84
C LYS A 344 -24.18 -7.81 16.46
N ALA A 345 -24.21 -8.78 17.37
CA ALA A 345 -24.84 -10.08 17.14
C ALA A 345 -26.35 -10.00 16.79
N SER A 346 -27.01 -8.88 17.16
CA SER A 346 -28.43 -8.62 16.83
C SER A 346 -28.65 -8.26 15.35
N GLU A 347 -27.63 -7.83 14.63
CA GLU A 347 -27.71 -7.41 13.23
C GLU A 347 -27.47 -8.59 12.28
N MET A 348 -28.34 -9.57 12.33
CA MET A 348 -28.22 -10.86 11.64
C MET A 348 -28.08 -10.72 10.11
N GLU A 349 -28.83 -9.78 9.51
CA GLU A 349 -28.79 -9.50 8.07
C GLU A 349 -27.40 -9.00 7.64
N VAL A 350 -26.84 -8.02 8.35
CA VAL A 350 -25.52 -7.45 8.09
C VAL A 350 -24.44 -8.53 8.20
N ILE A 351 -24.53 -9.39 9.24
CA ILE A 351 -23.60 -10.49 9.42
C ILE A 351 -23.70 -11.49 8.27
N ALA A 352 -24.93 -11.87 7.85
CA ALA A 352 -25.13 -12.81 6.76
C ALA A 352 -24.53 -12.32 5.42
N ILE A 353 -24.74 -11.05 5.08
CA ILE A 353 -24.16 -10.43 3.88
C ILE A 353 -22.63 -10.38 3.97
N GLY A 354 -22.07 -10.00 5.12
CA GLY A 354 -20.63 -9.95 5.32
C GLY A 354 -19.97 -11.34 5.29
N VAL A 355 -20.62 -12.36 5.85
CA VAL A 355 -20.17 -13.77 5.75
C VAL A 355 -20.18 -14.23 4.30
N GLN A 356 -21.20 -13.87 3.53
CA GLN A 356 -21.27 -14.21 2.10
C GLN A 356 -20.09 -13.58 1.34
N TYR A 357 -19.80 -12.30 1.59
CA TYR A 357 -18.63 -11.61 1.03
C TYR A 357 -17.33 -12.34 1.37
N LEU A 358 -17.06 -12.54 2.66
CA LEU A 358 -15.83 -13.17 3.14
C LEU A 358 -15.63 -14.58 2.59
N ARG A 359 -16.70 -15.36 2.45
CA ARG A 359 -16.62 -16.71 1.87
C ARG A 359 -16.37 -16.68 0.37
N LEU A 360 -17.02 -15.79 -0.37
CA LEU A 360 -16.83 -15.68 -1.83
C LEU A 360 -15.44 -15.13 -2.15
N GLU A 361 -15.04 -13.98 -1.60
CA GLU A 361 -13.75 -13.36 -1.88
C GLU A 361 -12.60 -14.13 -1.23
N GLY A 362 -12.76 -14.47 0.04
CA GLY A 362 -11.77 -15.18 0.83
C GLY A 362 -11.37 -16.55 0.29
N SER A 363 -12.26 -17.22 -0.44
CA SER A 363 -11.92 -18.49 -1.12
C SER A 363 -10.88 -18.34 -2.24
N PHE A 364 -10.67 -17.13 -2.73
CA PHE A 364 -9.82 -16.83 -3.87
C PHE A 364 -8.60 -15.95 -3.54
N TYR A 365 -8.18 -15.84 -2.28
CA TYR A 365 -6.98 -15.06 -1.92
C TYR A 365 -5.70 -15.50 -2.62
N LEU A 366 -5.68 -16.72 -3.16
CA LEU A 366 -4.61 -17.18 -4.04
C LEU A 366 -4.43 -16.25 -5.25
N GLY A 367 -5.53 -15.79 -5.86
CA GLY A 367 -5.49 -14.89 -7.02
C GLY A 367 -4.85 -13.56 -6.66
N ILE A 368 -5.33 -12.87 -5.62
CA ILE A 368 -4.73 -11.60 -5.23
C ILE A 368 -3.25 -11.74 -4.80
N GLY A 369 -2.89 -12.87 -4.14
CA GLY A 369 -1.51 -13.16 -3.76
C GLY A 369 -0.59 -13.29 -4.96
N TRP A 370 -1.01 -14.00 -6.02
CA TRP A 370 -0.26 -14.14 -7.25
C TRP A 370 -0.20 -12.83 -8.03
N LEU A 371 -1.27 -12.06 -8.03
CA LEU A 371 -1.33 -10.77 -8.70
C LEU A 371 -0.29 -9.78 -8.12
N PHE A 372 -0.14 -9.72 -6.79
CA PHE A 372 0.90 -8.89 -6.17
C PHE A 372 2.32 -9.34 -6.53
N LEU A 373 2.56 -10.64 -6.68
CA LEU A 373 3.84 -11.15 -7.17
C LEU A 373 4.10 -10.73 -8.63
N LEU A 374 3.08 -10.78 -9.48
CA LEU A 374 3.18 -10.33 -10.87
C LEU A 374 3.49 -8.83 -10.96
N TYR A 375 2.80 -8.00 -10.17
CA TYR A 375 3.13 -6.57 -10.06
C TYR A 375 4.59 -6.36 -9.64
N GLY A 376 5.03 -7.11 -8.62
CA GLY A 376 6.40 -7.07 -8.12
C GLY A 376 7.42 -7.47 -9.19
N TYR A 377 7.16 -8.55 -9.93
CA TYR A 377 8.03 -9.02 -11.01
C TYR A 377 8.18 -7.99 -12.12
N TYR A 378 7.07 -7.52 -12.68
CA TYR A 378 7.11 -6.60 -13.83
C TYR A 378 7.77 -5.27 -13.49
N ARG A 379 7.52 -4.74 -12.30
CA ARG A 379 8.22 -3.55 -11.80
C ARG A 379 9.74 -3.81 -11.68
N ALA A 380 10.14 -4.96 -11.16
CA ALA A 380 11.54 -5.34 -10.93
C ALA A 380 12.36 -5.52 -12.23
N VAL A 381 11.73 -5.96 -13.31
CA VAL A 381 12.39 -6.18 -14.62
C VAL A 381 12.23 -4.99 -15.58
N LYS A 382 11.92 -3.80 -15.06
CA LYS A 382 11.74 -2.57 -15.84
C LYS A 382 10.56 -2.61 -16.84
N ARG A 383 9.53 -3.39 -16.56
CA ARG A 383 8.28 -3.49 -17.35
C ARG A 383 7.07 -3.05 -16.51
N ALA A 384 7.20 -1.94 -15.80
CA ALA A 384 6.16 -1.46 -14.88
C ALA A 384 4.82 -1.15 -15.59
N GLU A 385 4.84 -0.87 -16.89
CA GLU A 385 3.65 -0.75 -17.73
C GLU A 385 2.77 -2.01 -17.70
N MET A 386 3.38 -3.20 -17.59
CA MET A 386 2.60 -4.44 -17.46
C MET A 386 1.85 -4.49 -16.13
N SER A 387 2.41 -3.94 -15.05
CA SER A 387 1.69 -3.84 -13.77
C SER A 387 0.44 -2.96 -13.90
N VAL A 388 0.53 -1.86 -14.67
CA VAL A 388 -0.64 -1.01 -14.99
C VAL A 388 -1.67 -1.78 -15.80
N VAL A 389 -1.25 -2.51 -16.85
CA VAL A 389 -2.14 -3.32 -17.68
C VAL A 389 -2.88 -4.37 -16.83
N LEU A 390 -2.17 -5.10 -15.97
CA LEU A 390 -2.78 -6.10 -15.08
C LEU A 390 -3.75 -5.45 -14.09
N THR A 391 -3.44 -4.26 -13.60
CA THR A 391 -4.33 -3.51 -12.70
C THR A 391 -5.60 -3.07 -13.42
N VAL A 392 -5.48 -2.56 -14.65
CA VAL A 392 -6.65 -2.19 -15.49
C VAL A 392 -7.51 -3.41 -15.82
N ILE A 393 -6.90 -4.56 -16.15
CA ILE A 393 -7.65 -5.80 -16.36
C ILE A 393 -8.37 -6.21 -15.07
N SER A 394 -7.64 -6.33 -13.96
CA SER A 394 -8.22 -6.77 -12.70
C SER A 394 -9.37 -5.88 -12.24
N LEU A 395 -9.14 -4.57 -12.15
CA LEU A 395 -10.13 -3.63 -11.61
C LEU A 395 -11.17 -3.21 -12.64
N GLY A 396 -10.79 -3.03 -13.91
CA GLY A 396 -11.73 -2.70 -14.97
C GLY A 396 -12.74 -3.81 -15.17
N MET A 397 -12.29 -5.07 -15.23
CA MET A 397 -13.19 -6.24 -15.32
C MET A 397 -14.02 -6.40 -14.03
N ARG A 398 -13.42 -6.21 -12.84
CA ARG A 398 -14.14 -6.21 -11.57
C ARG A 398 -15.29 -5.20 -11.58
N VAL A 399 -15.04 -3.95 -11.98
CA VAL A 399 -16.06 -2.91 -12.04
C VAL A 399 -17.12 -3.27 -13.08
N ALA A 400 -16.74 -3.58 -14.32
CA ALA A 400 -17.67 -3.92 -15.39
C ALA A 400 -18.56 -5.10 -15.01
N LEU A 401 -17.98 -6.19 -14.50
CA LEU A 401 -18.73 -7.38 -14.10
C LEU A 401 -19.57 -7.14 -12.84
N ALA A 402 -19.12 -6.30 -11.89
CA ALA A 402 -19.91 -5.95 -10.71
C ALA A 402 -21.20 -5.24 -11.12
N TYR A 403 -21.13 -4.25 -12.03
CA TYR A 403 -22.34 -3.60 -12.56
C TYR A 403 -23.21 -4.55 -13.36
N LEU A 404 -22.63 -5.41 -14.20
CA LEU A 404 -23.38 -6.37 -15.01
C LEU A 404 -24.09 -7.41 -14.13
N PHE A 405 -23.38 -8.06 -13.22
CA PHE A 405 -23.90 -9.14 -12.39
C PHE A 405 -24.87 -8.65 -11.31
N SER A 406 -24.63 -7.46 -10.75
CA SER A 406 -25.54 -6.89 -9.77
C SER A 406 -26.90 -6.50 -10.36
N ALA A 407 -26.98 -6.26 -11.66
CA ALA A 407 -28.24 -6.02 -12.39
C ALA A 407 -29.02 -7.31 -12.70
N THR A 408 -28.46 -8.49 -12.42
CA THR A 408 -29.11 -9.80 -12.60
C THR A 408 -29.73 -10.31 -11.30
N THR A 409 -30.25 -11.54 -11.33
CA THR A 409 -30.75 -12.23 -10.13
C THR A 409 -29.69 -12.48 -9.05
N LEU A 410 -28.40 -12.31 -9.37
CA LEU A 410 -27.30 -12.43 -8.41
C LEU A 410 -27.25 -11.27 -7.40
N GLY A 411 -27.76 -10.07 -7.79
CA GLY A 411 -27.78 -8.91 -6.90
C GLY A 411 -26.40 -8.61 -6.29
N VAL A 412 -26.37 -8.44 -4.97
CA VAL A 412 -25.14 -8.13 -4.19
C VAL A 412 -24.05 -9.21 -4.39
N ALA A 413 -24.42 -10.50 -4.44
CA ALA A 413 -23.47 -11.58 -4.65
C ALA A 413 -22.72 -11.45 -5.99
N GLY A 414 -23.35 -10.85 -7.01
CA GLY A 414 -22.71 -10.55 -8.29
C GLY A 414 -21.52 -9.59 -8.16
N ILE A 415 -21.58 -8.64 -7.23
CA ILE A 415 -20.46 -7.73 -6.93
C ILE A 415 -19.29 -8.53 -6.35
N TRP A 416 -19.58 -9.43 -5.40
CA TRP A 416 -18.56 -10.24 -4.72
C TRP A 416 -17.85 -11.19 -5.69
N ILE A 417 -18.60 -11.85 -6.58
CA ILE A 417 -18.07 -12.78 -7.58
C ILE A 417 -17.20 -12.06 -8.63
N ALA A 418 -17.52 -10.82 -8.96
CA ALA A 418 -16.75 -10.03 -9.93
C ALA A 418 -15.29 -9.80 -9.49
N ILE A 419 -15.02 -9.79 -8.18
CA ILE A 419 -13.69 -9.52 -7.62
C ILE A 419 -12.70 -10.63 -8.00
N PRO A 420 -12.91 -11.91 -7.64
CA PRO A 420 -11.99 -12.99 -7.98
C PRO A 420 -11.90 -13.25 -9.49
N ILE A 421 -12.93 -12.99 -10.27
CA ILE A 421 -12.86 -13.09 -11.73
C ILE A 421 -11.86 -12.05 -12.27
N GLY A 422 -11.91 -10.81 -11.78
CA GLY A 422 -10.93 -9.79 -12.13
C GLY A 422 -9.48 -10.22 -11.83
N TRP A 423 -9.23 -10.82 -10.66
CA TRP A 423 -7.91 -11.37 -10.32
C TRP A 423 -7.51 -12.50 -11.27
N ALA A 424 -8.39 -13.46 -11.52
CA ALA A 424 -8.09 -14.59 -12.38
C ALA A 424 -7.71 -14.17 -13.82
N LEU A 425 -8.43 -13.21 -14.40
CA LEU A 425 -8.14 -12.68 -15.73
C LEU A 425 -6.78 -11.97 -15.78
N ALA A 426 -6.47 -11.17 -14.76
CA ALA A 426 -5.17 -10.51 -14.65
C ALA A 426 -4.04 -11.51 -14.45
N ASP A 427 -4.23 -12.52 -13.59
CA ASP A 427 -3.25 -13.59 -13.34
C ASP A 427 -2.97 -14.40 -14.59
N MET A 428 -4.01 -14.83 -15.31
CA MET A 428 -3.85 -15.56 -16.58
C MET A 428 -3.03 -14.75 -17.58
N THR A 429 -3.35 -13.47 -17.72
CA THR A 429 -2.60 -12.55 -18.60
C THR A 429 -1.16 -12.40 -18.14
N GLY A 430 -0.94 -12.11 -16.86
CA GLY A 430 0.40 -11.92 -16.29
C GLY A 430 1.27 -13.18 -16.37
N LEU A 431 0.71 -14.34 -16.06
CA LEU A 431 1.42 -15.62 -16.15
C LEU A 431 1.75 -16.02 -17.60
N PHE A 432 0.88 -15.71 -18.54
CA PHE A 432 1.15 -15.94 -19.97
C PHE A 432 2.42 -15.18 -20.41
N PHE A 433 2.49 -13.87 -20.14
CA PHE A 433 3.65 -13.06 -20.49
C PHE A 433 4.90 -13.43 -19.67
N LEU A 434 4.76 -13.81 -18.41
CA LEU A 434 5.85 -14.30 -17.56
C LEU A 434 6.49 -15.58 -18.14
N ARG A 435 5.66 -16.54 -18.53
CA ARG A 435 6.12 -17.79 -19.16
C ARG A 435 6.84 -17.51 -20.48
N ARG A 436 6.34 -16.57 -21.28
CA ARG A 436 6.99 -16.16 -22.53
C ARG A 436 8.35 -15.51 -22.27
N ALA A 437 8.45 -14.61 -21.26
CA ALA A 437 9.71 -13.99 -20.87
C ALA A 437 10.76 -15.03 -20.42
N PHE A 438 10.35 -16.04 -19.64
CA PHE A 438 11.27 -17.10 -19.20
C PHE A 438 11.71 -18.06 -20.32
N ARG A 439 10.89 -18.23 -21.36
CA ARG A 439 11.27 -19.03 -22.54
C ARG A 439 12.29 -18.31 -23.42
N SER A 440 12.14 -17.00 -23.59
CA SER A 440 13.09 -16.18 -24.39
C SER A 440 14.45 -15.98 -23.72
N GLN A 441 14.57 -16.25 -22.42
CA GLN A 441 15.82 -16.16 -21.65
C GLN A 441 16.53 -17.51 -21.47
N LYS A 442 16.06 -18.61 -22.07
CA LYS A 442 16.81 -19.86 -22.07
C LYS A 442 18.03 -19.67 -22.99
N PRO A 443 19.26 -19.95 -22.50
CA PRO A 443 20.38 -20.13 -23.41
C PRO A 443 20.07 -21.28 -24.38
N ALA A 444 20.43 -21.09 -25.66
CA ALA A 444 20.30 -22.09 -26.70
C ALA A 444 21.15 -23.32 -26.35
#